data_03dbcd453742d3d912deccb50b715e34
#
_entry.id   03dbcd453742d3d912deccb50b715e34
#
_cell.length_a   1.000
_cell.length_b   1.000
_cell.length_c   1.000
_cell.angle_alpha   90.00
_cell.angle_beta   90.00
_cell.angle_gamma   90.00
#
_symmetry.space_group_name_H-M   'P 1'
#
loop_
_entity.id
_entity.type
_entity.pdbx_description
1 polymer ?
#
loop_
_entity_poly.entity_id
_entity_poly.type
_entity_poly.pdbx_seq_one_letter_code
_entity_poly.pdbx_strand_id
1 'polypeptide(L)'
;MKNAKTTHARVLPALVCILLLLATLVACSASSDPWDEAIYTEDTSLGEGALTYTLLVTVEEHSVRLTVSTDEKNLARALLLTGIVEGDDSEFGLYIKRVNGILADYDVNGAYWGIWVDGVVASTGADGITVEDGRTYELRYSK
;
A
#
# COMPACT_ATOMS: atom_id res chain seq x y z
N MET A 1 11.97 -50.81 -52.31
CA MET A 1 12.85 -50.47 -51.18
C MET A 1 13.32 -49.02 -51.30
N LYS A 2 12.72 -48.06 -50.62
CA LYS A 2 13.26 -46.68 -50.49
C LYS A 2 12.74 -46.07 -49.22
N ASN A 3 13.60 -46.07 -48.23
CA ASN A 3 13.87 -45.03 -47.21
C ASN A 3 12.73 -44.21 -46.61
N ALA A 4 12.16 -44.73 -45.53
CA ALA A 4 11.40 -44.00 -44.54
C ALA A 4 12.27 -43.77 -43.27
N LYS A 5 13.38 -43.02 -43.35
CA LYS A 5 14.28 -42.81 -42.21
C LYS A 5 14.76 -41.37 -41.96
N THR A 6 14.14 -40.37 -42.58
CA THR A 6 14.71 -39.01 -42.44
C THR A 6 13.74 -37.96 -41.84
N THR A 7 12.51 -38.34 -41.48
CA THR A 7 11.52 -37.35 -41.02
C THR A 7 11.54 -37.15 -39.49
N HIS A 8 11.98 -38.16 -38.73
CA HIS A 8 11.98 -38.07 -37.26
C HIS A 8 13.14 -37.25 -36.67
N ALA A 9 14.26 -37.12 -37.39
CA ALA A 9 15.46 -36.42 -36.91
C ALA A 9 15.32 -34.88 -36.94
N ARG A 10 14.34 -34.34 -37.69
CA ARG A 10 14.11 -32.87 -37.80
C ARG A 10 12.98 -32.36 -36.94
N VAL A 11 12.12 -33.23 -36.46
CA VAL A 11 10.95 -32.85 -35.61
C VAL A 11 11.37 -32.75 -34.15
N LEU A 12 12.32 -33.59 -33.72
CA LEU A 12 12.78 -33.62 -32.32
C LEU A 12 13.40 -32.29 -31.86
N PRO A 13 14.31 -31.61 -32.60
CA PRO A 13 14.86 -30.32 -32.17
C PRO A 13 13.83 -29.20 -32.21
N ALA A 14 12.87 -29.25 -33.15
CA ALA A 14 11.79 -28.27 -33.20
C ALA A 14 10.83 -28.38 -31.98
N LEU A 15 10.52 -29.61 -31.58
CA LEU A 15 9.67 -29.84 -30.39
C LEU A 15 10.35 -29.41 -29.09
N VAL A 16 11.67 -29.64 -28.96
CA VAL A 16 12.47 -29.21 -27.82
C VAL A 16 12.55 -27.67 -27.74
N CYS A 17 12.71 -27.00 -28.88
CA CYS A 17 12.69 -25.53 -28.91
C CYS A 17 11.33 -24.94 -28.52
N ILE A 18 10.22 -25.55 -28.95
CA ILE A 18 8.86 -25.11 -28.58
C ILE A 18 8.61 -25.33 -27.08
N LEU A 19 9.06 -26.46 -26.51
CA LEU A 19 8.96 -26.70 -25.07
C LEU A 19 9.79 -25.74 -24.24
N LEU A 20 10.98 -25.35 -24.70
CA LEU A 20 11.84 -24.35 -24.07
C LEU A 20 11.25 -22.94 -24.16
N LEU A 21 10.56 -22.59 -25.24
CA LEU A 21 9.86 -21.31 -25.36
C LEU A 21 8.61 -21.20 -24.46
N LEU A 22 7.89 -22.32 -24.24
CA LEU A 22 6.76 -22.34 -23.32
C LEU A 22 7.18 -22.27 -21.84
N ALA A 23 8.38 -22.72 -21.50
CA ALA A 23 8.91 -22.65 -20.13
C ALA A 23 9.30 -21.22 -19.69
N THR A 24 9.47 -20.29 -20.64
CA THR A 24 9.80 -18.88 -20.33
C THR A 24 8.57 -18.00 -20.05
N LEU A 25 7.35 -18.52 -20.20
CA LEU A 25 6.10 -17.78 -19.91
C LEU A 25 5.63 -17.94 -18.45
N VAL A 26 6.35 -18.70 -17.63
CA VAL A 26 6.10 -18.78 -16.17
C VAL A 26 7.09 -17.88 -15.46
N ALA A 27 6.99 -16.59 -15.67
CA ALA A 27 7.76 -15.66 -14.88
C ALA A 27 6.96 -14.39 -14.64
N CYS A 28 6.92 -14.05 -13.37
CA CYS A 28 6.48 -12.80 -12.79
C CYS A 28 4.96 -12.64 -12.62
N SER A 29 4.42 -13.37 -11.64
CA SER A 29 3.65 -12.63 -10.66
C SER A 29 4.66 -11.84 -9.83
N ALA A 30 5.19 -10.76 -10.35
CA ALA A 30 5.80 -9.75 -9.53
C ALA A 30 4.65 -9.21 -8.67
N SER A 31 4.64 -9.52 -7.38
CA SER A 31 3.90 -8.74 -6.43
C SER A 31 4.46 -7.32 -6.57
N SER A 32 3.68 -6.42 -7.17
CA SER A 32 4.05 -5.00 -7.22
C SER A 32 4.21 -4.54 -5.78
N ASP A 33 5.32 -3.87 -5.51
CA ASP A 33 5.53 -3.23 -4.21
C ASP A 33 4.35 -2.27 -3.97
N PRO A 34 3.61 -2.37 -2.86
CA PRO A 34 2.53 -1.43 -2.57
C PRO A 34 2.99 0.03 -2.61
N TRP A 35 4.26 0.29 -2.33
CA TRP A 35 4.84 1.63 -2.39
C TRP A 35 4.84 2.26 -3.78
N ASP A 36 4.77 1.47 -4.86
CA ASP A 36 4.69 1.98 -6.24
C ASP A 36 3.42 2.83 -6.50
N GLU A 37 2.39 2.69 -5.65
CA GLU A 37 1.16 3.48 -5.70
C GLU A 37 1.24 4.79 -4.89
N ALA A 38 2.35 5.06 -4.18
CA ALA A 38 2.46 6.21 -3.29
C ALA A 38 2.38 7.55 -4.04
N ILE A 39 1.51 8.46 -3.55
CA ILE A 39 1.37 9.82 -4.07
C ILE A 39 2.55 10.69 -3.64
N TYR A 40 2.93 10.59 -2.36
CA TYR A 40 4.06 11.31 -1.78
C TYR A 40 5.16 10.31 -1.40
N THR A 41 6.33 10.51 -1.94
CA THR A 41 7.54 9.72 -1.64
C THR A 41 8.62 10.54 -0.94
N GLU A 42 8.36 11.85 -0.77
CA GLU A 42 9.24 12.81 -0.10
C GLU A 42 8.47 13.57 0.98
N ASP A 43 9.18 14.02 2.00
CA ASP A 43 8.61 14.78 3.12
C ASP A 43 7.90 16.03 2.60
N THR A 44 6.62 16.17 2.96
CA THR A 44 5.72 17.18 2.41
C THR A 44 4.87 17.80 3.52
N SER A 45 4.47 19.06 3.32
CA SER A 45 3.52 19.75 4.22
C SER A 45 2.13 19.79 3.58
N LEU A 46 1.10 19.48 4.37
CA LEU A 46 -0.30 19.39 3.95
C LEU A 46 -1.20 20.19 4.88
N GLY A 47 -2.29 20.71 4.31
CA GLY A 47 -3.35 21.37 5.05
C GLY A 47 -2.95 22.74 5.60
N GLU A 48 -3.87 23.37 6.33
CA GLU A 48 -3.74 24.65 7.02
C GLU A 48 -4.48 24.56 8.35
N GLY A 49 -4.02 25.30 9.36
CA GLY A 49 -4.65 25.35 10.67
C GLY A 49 -3.68 25.65 11.80
N ALA A 50 -4.21 25.77 13.00
CA ALA A 50 -3.48 26.17 14.20
C ALA A 50 -2.73 25.01 14.87
N LEU A 51 -3.17 23.76 14.64
CA LEU A 51 -2.49 22.55 15.15
C LEU A 51 -1.60 21.99 14.06
N THR A 52 -0.39 21.58 14.42
CA THR A 52 0.54 20.93 13.50
C THR A 52 1.00 19.61 14.10
N TYR A 53 0.90 18.53 13.31
CA TYR A 53 1.35 17.20 13.71
C TYR A 53 2.15 16.53 12.60
N THR A 54 2.90 15.52 12.96
CA THR A 54 3.57 14.64 12.00
C THR A 54 2.68 13.45 11.69
N LEU A 55 2.40 13.20 10.41
CA LEU A 55 1.84 11.94 9.93
C LEU A 55 2.95 11.14 9.26
N LEU A 56 3.30 9.99 9.84
CA LEU A 56 4.22 9.04 9.25
C LEU A 56 3.41 7.97 8.52
N VAL A 57 3.67 7.75 7.26
CA VAL A 57 3.09 6.65 6.47
C VAL A 57 4.18 5.63 6.23
N THR A 58 3.98 4.40 6.71
CA THR A 58 4.98 3.33 6.64
C THR A 58 4.40 2.12 5.91
N VAL A 59 5.12 1.64 4.91
CA VAL A 59 4.80 0.46 4.11
C VAL A 59 6.07 -0.37 3.97
N GLU A 60 6.11 -1.52 4.64
CA GLU A 60 7.28 -2.40 4.66
C GLU A 60 8.57 -1.64 5.06
N GLU A 61 9.52 -1.48 4.14
CA GLU A 61 10.79 -0.76 4.37
C GLU A 61 10.74 0.72 4.00
N HIS A 62 9.62 1.18 3.41
CA HIS A 62 9.42 2.55 2.96
C HIS A 62 8.66 3.38 3.98
N SER A 63 9.01 4.64 4.08
CA SER A 63 8.24 5.60 4.87
C SER A 63 8.35 7.01 4.33
N VAL A 64 7.30 7.81 4.54
CA VAL A 64 7.29 9.24 4.26
C VAL A 64 6.73 9.99 5.46
N ARG A 65 7.30 11.16 5.74
CA ARG A 65 6.87 12.07 6.79
C ARG A 65 6.07 13.22 6.19
N LEU A 66 4.85 13.38 6.64
CA LEU A 66 3.99 14.49 6.24
C LEU A 66 3.76 15.40 7.44
N THR A 67 4.04 16.69 7.28
CA THR A 67 3.72 17.71 8.29
C THR A 67 2.33 18.21 7.98
N VAL A 68 1.36 17.92 8.86
CA VAL A 68 -0.05 18.27 8.65
C VAL A 68 -0.45 19.41 9.58
N SER A 69 -0.99 20.46 8.99
CA SER A 69 -1.62 21.56 9.74
C SER A 69 -3.15 21.46 9.63
N THR A 70 -3.86 21.67 10.75
CA THR A 70 -5.32 21.53 10.82
C THR A 70 -5.92 22.32 11.98
N ASP A 71 -7.19 22.66 11.88
CA ASP A 71 -8.00 23.14 13.01
C ASP A 71 -8.87 22.01 13.61
N GLU A 72 -8.89 20.85 12.96
CA GLU A 72 -9.65 19.69 13.43
C GLU A 72 -8.97 19.02 14.62
N LYS A 73 -9.78 18.69 15.63
CA LYS A 73 -9.33 18.02 16.85
C LYS A 73 -9.53 16.50 16.81
N ASN A 74 -10.31 16.02 15.87
CA ASN A 74 -10.53 14.58 15.67
C ASN A 74 -9.60 14.07 14.58
N LEU A 75 -8.82 13.01 14.87
CA LEU A 75 -7.80 12.52 13.94
C LEU A 75 -8.42 11.99 12.64
N ALA A 76 -9.54 11.26 12.69
CA ALA A 76 -10.18 10.75 11.48
C ALA A 76 -10.56 11.88 10.52
N ARG A 77 -11.16 12.96 11.06
CA ARG A 77 -11.55 14.13 10.27
C ARG A 77 -10.33 14.89 9.75
N ALA A 78 -9.32 15.08 10.59
CA ALA A 78 -8.07 15.72 10.18
C ALA A 78 -7.40 14.97 9.02
N LEU A 79 -7.34 13.64 9.09
CA LEU A 79 -6.79 12.78 8.02
C LEU A 79 -7.61 12.88 6.73
N LEU A 80 -8.94 12.79 6.80
CA LEU A 80 -9.81 12.89 5.62
C LEU A 80 -9.68 14.23 4.91
N LEU A 81 -9.54 15.34 5.66
CA LEU A 81 -9.39 16.68 5.08
C LEU A 81 -8.09 16.87 4.30
N THR A 82 -7.04 16.09 4.57
CA THR A 82 -5.81 16.14 3.77
C THR A 82 -5.97 15.55 2.38
N GLY A 83 -7.01 14.73 2.16
CA GLY A 83 -7.19 13.95 0.93
C GLY A 83 -6.22 12.79 0.77
N ILE A 84 -5.33 12.56 1.76
CA ILE A 84 -4.34 11.47 1.71
C ILE A 84 -4.90 10.15 2.23
N VAL A 85 -6.00 10.21 2.97
CA VAL A 85 -6.69 9.07 3.57
C VAL A 85 -8.08 8.94 2.97
N GLU A 86 -8.43 7.73 2.54
CA GLU A 86 -9.76 7.35 2.12
C GLU A 86 -10.23 6.15 2.93
N GLY A 87 -11.51 6.04 3.17
CA GLY A 87 -12.10 4.93 3.90
C GLY A 87 -13.60 4.99 3.92
N ASP A 88 -14.21 4.01 4.56
CA ASP A 88 -15.65 3.89 4.70
C ASP A 88 -16.08 4.17 6.15
N ASP A 89 -17.25 4.74 6.31
CA ASP A 89 -17.87 4.85 7.62
C ASP A 89 -18.33 3.46 8.09
N SER A 90 -18.02 3.13 9.33
CA SER A 90 -18.43 1.89 9.98
C SER A 90 -19.07 2.18 11.34
N GLU A 91 -19.68 1.17 11.95
CA GLU A 91 -20.20 1.26 13.33
C GLU A 91 -19.11 1.52 14.38
N PHE A 92 -17.83 1.31 14.02
CA PHE A 92 -16.65 1.56 14.85
C PHE A 92 -15.89 2.85 14.46
N GLY A 93 -16.47 3.69 13.58
CA GLY A 93 -15.85 4.88 13.02
C GLY A 93 -15.23 4.64 11.64
N LEU A 94 -14.30 5.49 11.24
CA LEU A 94 -13.63 5.45 9.96
C LEU A 94 -12.80 4.15 9.79
N TYR A 95 -13.19 3.32 8.83
CA TYR A 95 -12.38 2.20 8.37
C TYR A 95 -11.47 2.67 7.23
N ILE A 96 -10.19 2.88 7.55
CA ILE A 96 -9.19 3.39 6.61
C ILE A 96 -8.85 2.29 5.61
N LYS A 97 -9.03 2.56 4.31
CA LYS A 97 -8.75 1.63 3.21
C LYS A 97 -7.59 2.08 2.33
N ARG A 98 -7.40 3.38 2.17
CA ARG A 98 -6.33 3.92 1.33
C ARG A 98 -5.59 5.03 2.05
N VAL A 99 -4.27 4.97 2.04
CA VAL A 99 -3.41 6.00 2.58
C VAL A 99 -2.30 6.30 1.58
N ASN A 100 -2.09 7.56 1.28
CA ASN A 100 -1.06 7.98 0.33
C ASN A 100 -1.16 7.27 -1.04
N GLY A 101 -2.39 7.00 -1.51
CA GLY A 101 -2.64 6.27 -2.75
C GLY A 101 -2.64 4.74 -2.60
N ILE A 102 -2.07 4.21 -1.52
CA ILE A 102 -1.84 2.78 -1.32
C ILE A 102 -3.06 2.12 -0.70
N LEU A 103 -3.59 1.08 -1.34
CA LEU A 103 -4.74 0.31 -0.87
C LEU A 103 -4.32 -0.73 0.18
N ALA A 104 -4.98 -0.73 1.33
CA ALA A 104 -4.98 -1.82 2.29
C ALA A 104 -6.44 -2.08 2.70
N ASP A 105 -7.05 -3.07 2.09
CA ASP A 105 -8.41 -3.52 2.35
C ASP A 105 -8.37 -5.04 2.57
N TYR A 106 -8.77 -5.47 3.76
CA TYR A 106 -8.64 -6.86 4.17
C TYR A 106 -9.36 -7.83 3.23
N ASP A 107 -10.52 -7.43 2.72
CA ASP A 107 -11.32 -8.25 1.81
C ASP A 107 -10.75 -8.31 0.37
N VAL A 108 -9.90 -7.33 0.01
CA VAL A 108 -9.32 -7.23 -1.33
C VAL A 108 -7.91 -7.83 -1.38
N ASN A 109 -7.05 -7.46 -0.44
CA ASN A 109 -5.63 -7.83 -0.49
C ASN A 109 -5.08 -8.38 0.84
N GLY A 110 -5.95 -8.62 1.83
CA GLY A 110 -5.58 -9.15 3.14
C GLY A 110 -4.77 -8.18 3.99
N ALA A 111 -4.77 -6.89 3.65
CA ALA A 111 -4.01 -5.86 4.33
C ALA A 111 -4.92 -4.88 5.06
N TYR A 112 -4.37 -4.15 6.02
CA TYR A 112 -5.06 -3.10 6.76
C TYR A 112 -4.09 -1.99 7.16
N TRP A 113 -4.62 -0.81 7.50
CA TRP A 113 -3.88 0.29 8.06
C TRP A 113 -3.98 0.29 9.58
N GLY A 114 -2.88 -0.01 10.26
CA GLY A 114 -2.77 0.14 11.71
C GLY A 114 -2.39 1.57 12.10
N ILE A 115 -2.75 1.98 13.32
CA ILE A 115 -2.51 3.34 13.82
C ILE A 115 -1.58 3.27 15.04
N TRP A 116 -0.56 4.12 15.05
CA TRP A 116 0.34 4.36 16.18
C TRP A 116 0.33 5.83 16.56
N VAL A 117 0.48 6.10 17.84
CA VAL A 117 0.61 7.44 18.41
C VAL A 117 1.91 7.49 19.20
N ASP A 118 2.82 8.37 18.80
CA ASP A 118 4.18 8.49 19.38
C ASP A 118 4.89 7.12 19.50
N GLY A 119 4.76 6.27 18.50
CA GLY A 119 5.40 4.95 18.43
C GLY A 119 4.68 3.83 19.19
N VAL A 120 3.53 4.11 19.82
CA VAL A 120 2.72 3.12 20.55
C VAL A 120 1.46 2.81 19.75
N VAL A 121 1.12 1.53 19.59
CA VAL A 121 -0.11 1.13 18.90
C VAL A 121 -1.33 1.73 19.58
N ALA A 122 -2.20 2.35 18.79
CA ALA A 122 -3.42 2.94 19.29
C ALA A 122 -4.40 1.86 19.77
N SER A 123 -5.08 2.12 20.88
CA SER A 123 -6.12 1.24 21.42
C SER A 123 -7.51 1.49 20.82
N THR A 124 -7.64 2.50 19.98
CA THR A 124 -8.90 2.89 19.31
C THR A 124 -8.65 3.21 17.85
N GLY A 125 -9.71 3.25 17.04
CA GLY A 125 -9.66 3.81 15.69
C GLY A 125 -9.40 5.32 15.68
N ALA A 126 -9.20 5.91 14.52
CA ALA A 126 -8.88 7.33 14.35
C ALA A 126 -9.94 8.27 14.94
N ASP A 127 -11.22 7.86 14.97
CA ASP A 127 -12.32 8.64 15.57
C ASP A 127 -12.19 8.82 17.07
N GLY A 128 -11.53 7.87 17.75
CA GLY A 128 -11.28 7.94 19.18
C GLY A 128 -10.03 8.70 19.58
N ILE A 129 -9.27 9.25 18.61
CA ILE A 129 -7.99 9.92 18.86
C ILE A 129 -8.16 11.43 18.68
N THR A 130 -7.69 12.18 19.68
CA THR A 130 -7.63 13.65 19.61
C THR A 130 -6.31 14.09 19.00
N VAL A 131 -6.37 15.04 18.07
CA VAL A 131 -5.17 15.67 17.50
C VAL A 131 -4.57 16.61 18.54
N GLU A 132 -3.28 16.44 18.77
CA GLU A 132 -2.48 17.28 19.65
C GLU A 132 -1.30 17.87 18.87
N ASP A 133 -1.01 19.14 19.15
CA ASP A 133 0.09 19.85 18.50
C ASP A 133 1.44 19.19 18.79
N GLY A 134 2.27 19.05 17.77
CA GLY A 134 3.60 18.44 17.86
C GLY A 134 3.63 16.92 17.95
N ARG A 135 2.49 16.23 18.00
CA ARG A 135 2.43 14.76 18.05
C ARG A 135 2.81 14.08 16.74
N THR A 136 3.21 12.82 16.87
CA THR A 136 3.43 11.93 15.72
C THR A 136 2.34 10.87 15.70
N TYR A 137 1.58 10.84 14.62
CA TYR A 137 0.66 9.76 14.27
C TYR A 137 1.27 8.98 13.13
N GLU A 138 1.17 7.65 13.17
CA GLU A 138 1.70 6.80 12.12
C GLU A 138 0.61 5.87 11.61
N LEU A 139 0.50 5.78 10.30
CA LEU A 139 -0.32 4.79 9.60
C LEU A 139 0.62 3.75 8.98
N ARG A 140 0.52 2.50 9.44
CA ARG A 140 1.32 1.37 8.95
C ARG A 140 0.48 0.41 8.14
N TYR A 141 0.97 0.12 6.96
CA TYR A 141 0.49 -1.00 6.17
C TYR A 141 0.87 -2.31 6.86
N SER A 142 -0.12 -3.18 7.07
CA SER A 142 0.03 -4.45 7.77
C SER A 142 -0.69 -5.57 7.02
N LYS A 143 -0.13 -6.75 7.00
CA LYS A 143 -0.70 -8.00 6.46
C LYS A 143 -0.73 -9.07 7.52
#